data_db5e9326258be084136d74686c514254
#
_entry.id   db5e9326258be084136d74686c514254
#
_cell.length_a   1.000
_cell.length_b   1.000
_cell.length_c   1.000
_cell.angle_alpha   90.00
_cell.angle_beta   90.00
_cell.angle_gamma   90.00
#
_symmetry.space_group_name_H-M   'P 1'
#
loop_
_entity.id
_entity.type
_entity.pdbx_description
1 polymer ?
#
loop_
_entity_poly.entity_id
_entity_poly.type
_entity_poly.pdbx_seq_one_letter_code
_entity_poly.pdbx_strand_id
1 'polypeptide(L)'
;MLTGVEQQHHQAAGASLGATEALYLLMVAVVGRVPRDMSLTQLSTLSTLADGGPRRITDLAAAQGVTQPSMTEMVATLERAGYVQRQRDPLDGRVSLASLTAAGQDCLRDHRRAASQALAHQVAKLPAAERAALTAAVPALVHLRELDPN
;
A
#
# COMPACT_ATOMS: atom_id res chain seq x y z
N MET A 1 25.90 3.65 23.73
CA MET A 1 25.12 3.54 24.97
C MET A 1 24.20 4.74 25.03
N LEU A 2 22.94 4.58 24.65
CA LEU A 2 21.92 5.61 24.85
C LEU A 2 21.62 5.65 26.34
N THR A 3 21.63 6.83 26.93
CA THR A 3 21.40 7.03 28.37
C THR A 3 19.97 6.64 28.72
N GLY A 4 19.77 6.00 29.89
CA GLY A 4 18.46 5.50 30.34
C GLY A 4 17.30 6.50 30.34
N VAL A 5 17.60 7.80 30.25
CA VAL A 5 16.64 8.90 30.12
C VAL A 5 15.98 8.93 28.73
N GLU A 6 16.72 8.66 27.65
CA GLU A 6 16.16 8.62 26.29
C GLU A 6 15.27 7.39 26.07
N GLN A 7 15.60 6.26 26.71
CA GLN A 7 14.74 5.07 26.68
C GLN A 7 13.44 5.26 27.48
N GLN A 8 13.47 5.98 28.58
CA GLN A 8 12.26 6.30 29.38
C GLN A 8 11.33 7.29 28.64
N HIS A 9 11.89 8.28 27.92
CA HIS A 9 11.09 9.20 27.12
C HIS A 9 10.43 8.50 25.93
N HIS A 10 11.08 7.51 25.31
CA HIS A 10 10.51 6.74 24.21
C HIS A 10 9.38 5.81 24.69
N GLN A 11 9.53 5.19 25.85
CA GLN A 11 8.48 4.37 26.48
C GLN A 11 7.28 5.20 26.97
N ALA A 12 7.51 6.39 27.51
CA ALA A 12 6.43 7.27 27.99
C ALA A 12 5.60 7.84 26.81
N ALA A 13 6.21 8.14 25.66
CA ALA A 13 5.50 8.61 24.48
C ALA A 13 4.61 7.51 23.86
N GLY A 14 5.04 6.25 23.91
CA GLY A 14 4.26 5.12 23.38
C GLY A 14 3.08 4.68 24.28
N ALA A 15 3.14 4.96 25.57
CA ALA A 15 2.10 4.53 26.52
C ALA A 15 0.80 5.37 26.49
N SER A 16 0.79 6.52 25.79
CA SER A 16 -0.37 7.40 25.69
C SER A 16 -1.04 7.43 24.31
N LEU A 17 -0.40 6.85 23.29
CA LEU A 17 -0.95 6.82 21.91
C LEU A 17 -1.93 5.66 21.76
N GLY A 18 -3.15 5.94 21.32
CA GLY A 18 -4.09 4.90 20.89
C GLY A 18 -3.58 4.13 19.68
N ALA A 19 -4.02 2.88 19.49
CA ALA A 19 -3.59 2.04 18.37
C ALA A 19 -3.83 2.70 17.00
N THR A 20 -4.93 3.42 16.85
CA THR A 20 -5.27 4.15 15.61
C THR A 20 -4.29 5.28 15.30
N GLU A 21 -3.89 6.04 16.30
CA GLU A 21 -2.91 7.13 16.15
C GLU A 21 -1.51 6.57 15.86
N ALA A 22 -1.12 5.49 16.54
CA ALA A 22 0.15 4.81 16.29
C ALA A 22 0.24 4.26 14.85
N LEU A 23 -0.84 3.65 14.34
CA LEU A 23 -0.94 3.18 12.96
C LEU A 23 -0.86 4.34 11.96
N TYR A 24 -1.54 5.46 12.22
CA TYR A 24 -1.47 6.64 11.37
C TYR A 24 -0.05 7.20 11.28
N LEU A 25 0.62 7.39 12.42
CA LEU A 25 2.00 7.89 12.47
C LEU A 25 2.99 6.93 11.79
N LEU A 26 2.81 5.63 11.97
CA LEU A 26 3.60 4.61 11.26
C LEU A 26 3.39 4.70 9.75
N MET A 27 2.14 4.81 9.31
CA MET A 27 1.81 4.94 7.87
C MET A 27 2.50 6.17 7.26
N VAL A 28 2.43 7.34 7.90
CA VAL A 28 3.11 8.57 7.45
C VAL A 28 4.62 8.38 7.38
N ALA A 29 5.22 7.78 8.40
CA ALA A 29 6.66 7.55 8.46
C ALA A 29 7.15 6.56 7.39
N VAL A 30 6.37 5.51 7.10
CA VAL A 30 6.70 4.49 6.11
C VAL A 30 6.59 5.05 4.69
N VAL A 31 5.52 5.79 4.39
CA VAL A 31 5.30 6.41 3.08
C VAL A 31 6.47 7.30 2.66
N GLY A 32 7.08 8.00 3.61
CA GLY A 32 8.26 8.85 3.35
C GLY A 32 9.56 8.09 3.03
N ARG A 33 9.60 6.78 3.27
CA ARG A 33 10.81 5.94 3.15
C ARG A 33 10.77 4.90 2.02
N VAL A 34 9.61 4.70 1.40
CA VAL A 34 9.47 3.77 0.27
C VAL A 34 10.16 4.34 -0.97
N PRO A 35 10.88 3.53 -1.77
CA PRO A 35 11.44 3.97 -3.05
C PRO A 35 10.38 4.66 -3.91
N ARG A 36 10.74 5.82 -4.50
CA ARG A 36 9.80 6.70 -5.22
C ARG A 36 9.81 6.49 -6.73
N ASP A 37 10.18 5.34 -7.20
CA ASP A 37 10.08 4.92 -8.61
C ASP A 37 8.63 4.83 -9.08
N MET A 38 7.68 4.65 -8.15
CA MET A 38 6.22 4.72 -8.40
C MET A 38 5.52 5.56 -7.34
N SER A 39 4.46 6.30 -7.76
CA SER A 39 3.60 7.01 -6.82
C SER A 39 2.70 6.03 -6.04
N LEU A 40 2.24 6.45 -4.85
CA LEU A 40 1.29 5.65 -4.07
C LEU A 40 0.01 5.35 -4.85
N THR A 41 -0.47 6.32 -5.63
CA THR A 41 -1.67 6.13 -6.44
C THR A 41 -1.44 5.11 -7.56
N GLN A 42 -0.25 5.08 -8.18
CA GLN A 42 0.12 4.02 -9.13
C GLN A 42 0.14 2.64 -8.49
N LEU A 43 0.77 2.52 -7.32
CA LEU A 43 0.81 1.26 -6.57
C LEU A 43 -0.57 0.81 -6.12
N SER A 44 -1.40 1.74 -5.65
CA SER A 44 -2.79 1.47 -5.27
C SER A 44 -3.61 1.00 -6.46
N THR A 45 -3.43 1.62 -7.64
CA THR A 45 -4.08 1.19 -8.88
C THR A 45 -3.69 -0.23 -9.27
N LEU A 46 -2.39 -0.55 -9.27
CA LEU A 46 -1.92 -1.90 -9.56
C LEU A 46 -2.45 -2.92 -8.54
N SER A 47 -2.47 -2.57 -7.24
CA SER A 47 -3.02 -3.43 -6.18
C SER A 47 -4.51 -3.70 -6.38
N THR A 48 -5.30 -2.66 -6.69
CA THR A 48 -6.75 -2.79 -6.95
C THR A 48 -7.02 -3.72 -8.14
N LEU A 49 -6.19 -3.62 -9.20
CA LEU A 49 -6.29 -4.50 -10.36
C LEU A 49 -5.82 -5.93 -10.07
N ALA A 50 -4.84 -6.11 -9.18
CA ALA A 50 -4.35 -7.42 -8.76
C ALA A 50 -5.38 -8.18 -7.91
N ASP A 51 -6.02 -7.47 -6.98
CA ASP A 51 -6.95 -8.06 -6.02
C ASP A 51 -8.36 -8.26 -6.62
N GLY A 52 -8.80 -7.35 -7.49
CA GLY A 52 -10.18 -7.30 -8.02
C GLY A 52 -10.32 -7.60 -9.51
N GLY A 53 -9.24 -7.88 -10.24
CA GLY A 53 -9.26 -8.10 -11.69
C GLY A 53 -9.51 -6.83 -12.51
N PRO A 54 -9.90 -6.98 -13.79
CA PRO A 54 -10.13 -5.86 -14.70
C PRO A 54 -11.21 -4.91 -14.20
N ARG A 55 -10.97 -3.59 -14.32
CA ARG A 55 -11.86 -2.53 -13.82
C ARG A 55 -12.02 -1.40 -14.83
N ARG A 56 -13.18 -0.74 -14.79
CA ARG A 56 -13.42 0.52 -15.52
C ARG A 56 -12.57 1.64 -14.93
N ILE A 57 -12.13 2.58 -15.78
CA ILE A 57 -11.38 3.75 -15.31
C ILE A 57 -12.19 4.59 -14.32
N THR A 58 -13.51 4.69 -14.53
CA THR A 58 -14.43 5.37 -13.61
C THR A 58 -14.44 4.76 -12.22
N ASP A 59 -14.43 3.42 -12.13
CA ASP A 59 -14.47 2.70 -10.86
C ASP A 59 -13.12 2.83 -10.12
N LEU A 60 -12.01 2.79 -10.87
CA LEU A 60 -10.68 3.07 -10.30
C LEU A 60 -10.56 4.51 -9.79
N ALA A 61 -11.11 5.48 -10.51
CA ALA A 61 -11.12 6.88 -10.09
C ALA A 61 -11.92 7.07 -8.80
N ALA A 62 -13.11 6.49 -8.73
CA ALA A 62 -13.96 6.54 -7.54
C ALA A 62 -13.29 5.88 -6.33
N ALA A 63 -12.73 4.67 -6.51
CA ALA A 63 -12.07 3.93 -5.43
C ALA A 63 -10.85 4.65 -4.85
N GLN A 64 -10.22 5.54 -5.60
CA GLN A 64 -9.02 6.27 -5.16
C GLN A 64 -9.25 7.76 -4.89
N GLY A 65 -10.49 8.23 -4.96
CA GLY A 65 -10.84 9.62 -4.70
C GLY A 65 -10.17 10.62 -5.64
N VAL A 66 -9.87 10.21 -6.89
CA VAL A 66 -9.27 11.06 -7.92
C VAL A 66 -10.26 11.34 -9.06
N THR A 67 -9.98 12.37 -9.87
CA THR A 67 -10.83 12.66 -11.03
C THR A 67 -10.62 11.64 -12.13
N GLN A 68 -11.65 11.39 -12.95
CA GLN A 68 -11.57 10.48 -14.10
C GLN A 68 -10.46 10.88 -15.10
N PRO A 69 -10.25 12.16 -15.46
CA PRO A 69 -9.13 12.56 -16.30
C PRO A 69 -7.78 12.18 -15.71
N SER A 70 -7.56 12.43 -14.40
CA SER A 70 -6.32 12.06 -13.72
C SER A 70 -6.08 10.54 -13.73
N MET A 71 -7.12 9.75 -13.49
CA MET A 71 -7.02 8.28 -13.56
C MET A 71 -6.76 7.81 -14.99
N THR A 72 -7.35 8.45 -16.00
CA THR A 72 -7.13 8.12 -17.42
C THR A 72 -5.66 8.33 -17.80
N GLU A 73 -5.05 9.45 -17.38
CA GLU A 73 -3.64 9.75 -17.62
C GLU A 73 -2.72 8.78 -16.88
N MET A 74 -3.05 8.44 -15.64
CA MET A 74 -2.31 7.47 -14.86
C MET A 74 -2.32 6.08 -15.49
N VAL A 75 -3.49 5.57 -15.90
CA VAL A 75 -3.63 4.30 -16.59
C VAL A 75 -2.85 4.31 -17.89
N ALA A 76 -2.88 5.40 -18.66
CA ALA A 76 -2.07 5.54 -19.87
C ALA A 76 -0.56 5.52 -19.58
N THR A 77 -0.13 6.06 -18.44
CA THR A 77 1.27 6.00 -18.00
C THR A 77 1.68 4.56 -17.64
N LEU A 78 0.85 3.85 -16.88
CA LEU A 78 1.07 2.44 -16.52
C LEU A 78 1.02 1.52 -17.75
N GLU A 79 0.19 1.83 -18.73
CA GLU A 79 0.10 1.11 -20.01
C GLU A 79 1.39 1.30 -20.84
N ARG A 80 1.90 2.52 -20.95
CA ARG A 80 3.20 2.80 -21.61
C ARG A 80 4.36 2.10 -20.91
N ALA A 81 4.30 1.93 -19.59
CA ALA A 81 5.28 1.16 -18.81
C ALA A 81 5.11 -0.37 -18.97
N GLY A 82 4.03 -0.83 -19.60
CA GLY A 82 3.73 -2.24 -19.80
C GLY A 82 3.11 -2.94 -18.59
N TYR A 83 2.75 -2.23 -17.54
CA TYR A 83 2.20 -2.80 -16.29
C TYR A 83 0.70 -3.02 -16.34
N VAL A 84 0.01 -2.28 -17.16
CA VAL A 84 -1.44 -2.35 -17.39
C VAL A 84 -1.68 -2.48 -18.90
N GLN A 85 -2.77 -3.14 -19.26
CA GLN A 85 -3.29 -3.19 -20.62
C GLN A 85 -4.77 -2.85 -20.61
N ARG A 86 -5.28 -2.35 -21.74
CA ARG A 86 -6.70 -2.15 -21.96
C ARG A 86 -7.30 -3.36 -22.66
N GLN A 87 -8.46 -3.77 -22.20
CA GLN A 87 -9.25 -4.81 -22.84
C GLN A 87 -10.70 -4.37 -22.94
N ARG A 88 -11.43 -4.92 -23.90
CA ARG A 88 -12.87 -4.68 -24.02
C ARG A 88 -13.61 -5.44 -22.94
N ASP A 89 -14.65 -4.82 -22.38
CA ASP A 89 -15.57 -5.50 -21.47
C ASP A 89 -16.28 -6.64 -22.25
N PRO A 90 -16.22 -7.89 -21.79
CA PRO A 90 -16.87 -9.01 -22.45
C PRO A 90 -18.40 -8.90 -22.47
N LEU A 91 -18.99 -8.09 -21.55
CA LEU A 91 -20.44 -7.89 -21.48
C LEU A 91 -20.90 -6.67 -22.28
N ASP A 92 -20.06 -5.65 -22.41
CA ASP A 92 -20.31 -4.44 -23.21
C ASP A 92 -19.04 -4.02 -23.93
N GLY A 93 -18.91 -4.44 -25.17
CA GLY A 93 -17.73 -4.13 -26.00
C GLY A 93 -17.45 -2.64 -26.26
N ARG A 94 -18.35 -1.73 -25.84
CA ARG A 94 -18.14 -0.27 -25.86
C ARG A 94 -17.32 0.22 -24.69
N VAL A 95 -17.22 -0.58 -23.62
CA VAL A 95 -16.51 -0.25 -22.39
C VAL A 95 -15.09 -0.80 -22.45
N SER A 96 -14.13 0.04 -22.09
CA SER A 96 -12.73 -0.35 -21.94
C SER A 96 -12.41 -0.58 -20.46
N LEU A 97 -11.85 -1.74 -20.14
CA LEU A 97 -11.36 -2.13 -18.83
C LEU A 97 -9.84 -2.02 -18.81
N ALA A 98 -9.29 -1.53 -17.70
CA ALA A 98 -7.88 -1.67 -17.38
C ALA A 98 -7.65 -3.03 -16.70
N SER A 99 -6.63 -3.77 -17.10
CA SER A 99 -6.24 -5.03 -16.48
C SER A 99 -4.73 -5.07 -16.23
N LEU A 100 -4.33 -5.78 -15.18
CA LEU A 100 -2.94 -5.95 -14.82
C LEU A 100 -2.26 -6.93 -15.80
N THR A 101 -1.05 -6.61 -16.22
CA THR A 101 -0.20 -7.54 -17.01
C THR A 101 0.65 -8.41 -16.09
N ALA A 102 1.31 -9.44 -16.63
CA ALA A 102 2.31 -10.22 -15.90
C ALA A 102 3.46 -9.33 -15.39
N ALA A 103 3.95 -8.40 -16.24
CA ALA A 103 4.97 -7.42 -15.84
C ALA A 103 4.49 -6.49 -14.71
N GLY A 104 3.21 -6.09 -14.71
CA GLY A 104 2.61 -5.30 -13.63
C GLY A 104 2.51 -6.08 -12.32
N GLN A 105 2.18 -7.38 -12.39
CA GLN A 105 2.20 -8.28 -11.23
C GLN A 105 3.60 -8.42 -10.64
N ASP A 106 4.60 -8.61 -11.49
CA ASP A 106 6.01 -8.72 -11.06
C ASP A 106 6.48 -7.44 -10.40
N CYS A 107 6.22 -6.29 -11.02
CA CYS A 107 6.54 -4.97 -10.48
C CYS A 107 5.93 -4.75 -9.09
N LEU A 108 4.64 -5.05 -8.94
CA LEU A 108 3.94 -4.92 -7.65
C LEU A 108 4.53 -5.85 -6.59
N ARG A 109 4.87 -7.10 -6.95
CA ARG A 109 5.49 -8.08 -6.05
C ARG A 109 6.88 -7.62 -5.59
N ASP A 110 7.70 -7.13 -6.51
CA ASP A 110 9.05 -6.66 -6.21
C ASP A 110 9.02 -5.42 -5.32
N HIS A 111 8.10 -4.48 -5.59
CA HIS A 111 7.90 -3.31 -4.76
C HIS A 111 7.44 -3.68 -3.33
N ARG A 112 6.48 -4.59 -3.20
CA ARG A 112 6.03 -5.12 -1.88
C ARG A 112 7.19 -5.78 -1.14
N ARG A 113 8.02 -6.54 -1.84
CA ARG A 113 9.18 -7.21 -1.26
C ARG A 113 10.22 -6.21 -0.76
N ALA A 114 10.57 -5.20 -1.56
CA ALA A 114 11.51 -4.16 -1.18
C ALA A 114 11.01 -3.35 0.05
N ALA A 115 9.74 -2.96 0.05
CA ALA A 115 9.12 -2.28 1.19
C ALA A 115 9.12 -3.14 2.46
N SER A 116 8.79 -4.43 2.32
CA SER A 116 8.81 -5.39 3.45
C SER A 116 10.21 -5.58 4.00
N GLN A 117 11.24 -5.66 3.16
CA GLN A 117 12.64 -5.78 3.60
C GLN A 117 13.11 -4.52 4.36
N ALA A 118 12.74 -3.33 3.88
CA ALA A 118 13.05 -2.08 4.57
C ALA A 118 12.39 -2.02 5.96
N LEU A 119 11.14 -2.44 6.07
CA LEU A 119 10.42 -2.53 7.35
C LEU A 119 11.01 -3.62 8.26
N ALA A 120 11.37 -4.79 7.73
CA ALA A 120 11.97 -5.87 8.49
C ALA A 120 13.26 -5.43 9.20
N HIS A 121 14.07 -4.60 8.54
CA HIS A 121 15.27 -4.04 9.15
C HIS A 121 14.94 -3.13 10.36
N GLN A 122 13.84 -2.39 10.33
CA GLN A 122 13.40 -1.57 11.46
C GLN A 122 12.82 -2.45 12.57
N VAL A 123 11.96 -3.42 12.23
CA VAL A 123 11.35 -4.37 13.17
C VAL A 123 12.43 -5.17 13.91
N ALA A 124 13.52 -5.55 13.24
CA ALA A 124 14.63 -6.26 13.86
C ALA A 124 15.32 -5.49 14.99
N LYS A 125 15.21 -4.16 15.01
CA LYS A 125 15.79 -3.30 16.08
C LYS A 125 14.92 -3.23 17.33
N LEU A 126 13.67 -3.68 17.26
CA LEU A 126 12.76 -3.67 18.41
C LEU A 126 13.14 -4.74 19.44
N PRO A 127 12.83 -4.52 20.73
CA PRO A 127 12.90 -5.54 21.77
C PRO A 127 12.08 -6.78 21.40
N ALA A 128 12.48 -7.96 21.90
CA ALA A 128 11.83 -9.23 21.58
C ALA A 128 10.33 -9.25 21.91
N ALA A 129 9.93 -8.63 23.02
CA ALA A 129 8.53 -8.53 23.42
C ALA A 129 7.69 -7.72 22.43
N GLU A 130 8.22 -6.61 21.92
CA GLU A 130 7.52 -5.76 20.92
C GLU A 130 7.42 -6.46 19.56
N ARG A 131 8.46 -7.19 19.15
CA ARG A 131 8.38 -8.04 17.92
C ARG A 131 7.31 -9.12 18.05
N ALA A 132 7.22 -9.76 19.22
CA ALA A 132 6.19 -10.76 19.47
C ALA A 132 4.78 -10.15 19.43
N ALA A 133 4.59 -8.96 20.03
CA ALA A 133 3.33 -8.22 19.98
C ALA A 133 2.93 -7.85 18.54
N LEU A 134 3.86 -7.37 17.72
CA LEU A 134 3.61 -7.10 16.28
C LEU A 134 3.22 -8.37 15.53
N THR A 135 3.88 -9.49 15.80
CA THR A 135 3.55 -10.78 15.17
C THR A 135 2.14 -11.22 15.57
N ALA A 136 1.77 -11.07 16.84
CA ALA A 136 0.43 -11.38 17.33
C ALA A 136 -0.65 -10.47 16.73
N ALA A 137 -0.31 -9.24 16.35
CA ALA A 137 -1.23 -8.27 15.73
C ALA A 137 -1.49 -8.53 14.23
N VAL A 138 -0.70 -9.39 13.56
CA VAL A 138 -0.82 -9.63 12.10
C VAL A 138 -2.25 -9.97 11.66
N PRO A 139 -3.01 -10.87 12.32
CA PRO A 139 -4.39 -11.16 11.90
C PRO A 139 -5.29 -9.92 11.94
N ALA A 140 -5.16 -9.06 12.96
CA ALA A 140 -5.94 -7.84 13.08
C ALA A 140 -5.58 -6.82 11.99
N LEU A 141 -4.30 -6.69 11.63
CA LEU A 141 -3.83 -5.80 10.55
C LEU A 141 -4.32 -6.28 9.18
N VAL A 142 -4.33 -7.59 8.94
CA VAL A 142 -4.88 -8.18 7.71
C VAL A 142 -6.38 -7.91 7.62
N HIS A 143 -7.13 -8.16 8.69
CA HIS A 143 -8.56 -7.92 8.74
C HIS A 143 -8.88 -6.43 8.54
N LEU A 144 -8.13 -5.52 9.20
CA LEU A 144 -8.30 -4.07 9.04
C LEU A 144 -8.14 -3.62 7.57
N ARG A 145 -7.20 -4.22 6.84
CA ARG A 145 -7.00 -3.95 5.40
C ARG A 145 -8.19 -4.38 4.54
N GLU A 146 -8.90 -5.44 4.96
CA GLU A 146 -10.04 -6.03 4.22
C GLU A 146 -11.38 -5.35 4.54
N LEU A 147 -11.43 -4.54 5.61
CA LEU A 147 -12.62 -3.76 5.91
C LEU A 147 -12.85 -2.69 4.83
N ASP A 148 -14.08 -2.57 4.38
CA ASP A 148 -14.48 -1.54 3.43
C ASP A 148 -14.30 -0.16 4.10
N PRO A 149 -13.67 0.83 3.45
CA PRO A 149 -13.46 2.16 4.01
C PRO A 149 -14.73 3.02 4.11
N ASN A 150 -15.90 2.49 3.83
CA ASN A 150 -17.21 3.18 3.99
C ASN A 150 -17.89 2.84 5.30
#